data_f06bb1905c71db9e24fb39106bdf9311
#
_entry.id   f06bb1905c71db9e24fb39106bdf9311
#
_cell.length_a   1.000
_cell.length_b   1.000
_cell.length_c   1.000
_cell.angle_alpha   90.00
_cell.angle_beta   90.00
_cell.angle_gamma   90.00
#
_symmetry.space_group_name_H-M   'P 1'
#
loop_
_entity.id
_entity.type
_entity.pdbx_description
1 polymer ?
#
loop_
_entity_poly.entity_id
_entity_poly.type
_entity_poly.pdbx_seq_one_letter_code
_entity_poly.pdbx_strand_id
1 'polypeptide(L)'
;MGPDEELLGVVVHSGLVLGRSDDVVAAIRRITAFPSGLALDTVVLARDIHAQAAGRREHAATAQRRAAEAAQQLDEAAAQYDSGTEAQRDGPAAADRHHALKQAMIERRYLPSFDRGDRLRLGVATPAGQTQWLDAYGSTSSATEDRYRLEATYWLMPLPVDGLLSLICSWPEVGLPETQTDILLPDLAVRAAETFRIWDLQAPGADG
;
A
#
# COMPACT_ATOMS: atom_id res chain seq x y z
N MET A 1 -2.72 -7.86 -4.71
CA MET A 1 -3.99 -8.63 -4.79
C MET A 1 -4.84 -8.22 -3.60
N GLY A 2 -6.11 -7.91 -3.75
CA GLY A 2 -7.03 -7.45 -2.70
C GLY A 2 -8.24 -8.40 -2.58
N PRO A 3 -9.25 -7.99 -1.79
CA PRO A 3 -10.51 -8.73 -1.72
C PRO A 3 -11.21 -8.77 -3.07
N ASP A 4 -12.14 -9.70 -3.23
CA ASP A 4 -13.06 -9.72 -4.37
C ASP A 4 -13.96 -8.46 -4.30
N GLU A 5 -13.96 -7.67 -5.36
CA GLU A 5 -14.70 -6.40 -5.45
C GLU A 5 -16.22 -6.58 -5.41
N GLU A 6 -16.71 -7.78 -5.70
CA GLU A 6 -18.15 -8.11 -5.64
C GLU A 6 -18.61 -8.48 -4.23
N LEU A 7 -17.69 -8.66 -3.27
CA LEU A 7 -18.01 -9.05 -1.90
C LEU A 7 -18.04 -7.86 -0.94
N LEU A 8 -19.08 -7.78 -0.13
CA LEU A 8 -19.12 -6.96 1.07
C LEU A 8 -18.63 -7.78 2.25
N GLY A 9 -17.44 -7.44 2.76
CA GLY A 9 -16.88 -8.09 3.93
C GLY A 9 -17.57 -7.68 5.23
N VAL A 10 -17.35 -8.47 6.27
CA VAL A 10 -17.91 -8.23 7.62
C VAL A 10 -16.88 -7.53 8.49
N VAL A 11 -17.25 -6.42 9.12
CA VAL A 11 -16.39 -5.73 10.09
C VAL A 11 -16.27 -6.58 11.35
N VAL A 12 -15.05 -7.03 11.65
CA VAL A 12 -14.76 -7.90 12.81
C VAL A 12 -14.10 -7.15 13.96
N HIS A 13 -13.48 -5.99 13.67
CA HIS A 13 -12.92 -5.13 14.70
C HIS A 13 -12.83 -3.67 14.21
N SER A 14 -12.81 -2.71 15.16
CA SER A 14 -12.61 -1.29 14.87
C SER A 14 -11.90 -0.58 16.03
N GLY A 15 -11.08 0.45 15.69
CA GLY A 15 -10.48 1.34 16.67
C GLY A 15 -9.30 0.74 17.45
N LEU A 16 -8.26 0.21 16.77
CA LEU A 16 -7.06 -0.34 17.40
C LEU A 16 -5.87 0.58 17.20
N VAL A 17 -5.26 1.08 18.27
CA VAL A 17 -3.98 1.80 18.21
C VAL A 17 -2.83 0.80 18.06
N LEU A 18 -2.04 0.95 17.00
CA LEU A 18 -0.89 0.10 16.71
C LEU A 18 0.39 0.63 17.34
N GLY A 19 0.55 1.95 17.34
CA GLY A 19 1.71 2.60 17.91
C GLY A 19 1.46 4.08 18.10
N ARG A 20 2.18 4.67 19.06
CA ARG A 20 2.02 6.09 19.43
C ARG A 20 3.34 6.65 19.95
N SER A 21 3.63 7.89 19.56
CA SER A 21 4.57 8.81 20.22
C SER A 21 3.85 10.12 20.53
N ASP A 22 4.57 11.15 20.98
CA ASP A 22 3.95 12.43 21.37
C ASP A 22 3.18 13.06 20.19
N ASP A 23 3.76 13.05 18.99
CA ASP A 23 3.21 13.74 17.83
C ASP A 23 2.84 12.81 16.66
N VAL A 24 2.96 11.49 16.83
CA VAL A 24 2.61 10.50 15.79
C VAL A 24 1.76 9.40 16.39
N VAL A 25 0.70 9.04 15.69
CA VAL A 25 -0.14 7.88 16.02
C VAL A 25 -0.45 7.07 14.76
N ALA A 26 -0.30 5.75 14.86
CA ALA A 26 -0.78 4.80 13.87
C ALA A 26 -1.88 3.93 14.48
N ALA A 27 -2.97 3.77 13.76
CA ALA A 27 -4.11 2.98 14.23
C ALA A 27 -4.77 2.23 13.07
N ILE A 28 -5.40 1.11 13.38
CA ILE A 28 -6.38 0.47 12.51
C ILE A 28 -7.74 1.09 12.81
N ARG A 29 -8.38 1.61 11.80
CA ARG A 29 -9.75 2.13 11.87
C ARG A 29 -10.76 0.98 11.87
N ARG A 30 -10.47 -0.05 11.04
CA ARG A 30 -11.38 -1.16 10.82
C ARG A 30 -10.62 -2.38 10.30
N ILE A 31 -11.02 -3.55 10.77
CA ILE A 31 -10.65 -4.85 10.21
C ILE A 31 -11.91 -5.45 9.60
N THR A 32 -11.85 -5.75 8.31
CA THR A 32 -12.96 -6.36 7.57
C THR A 32 -12.56 -7.75 7.12
N ALA A 33 -13.35 -8.74 7.49
CA ALA A 33 -13.13 -10.14 7.13
C ALA A 33 -13.82 -10.48 5.81
N PHE A 34 -13.13 -11.27 4.99
CA PHE A 34 -13.59 -11.89 3.77
C PHE A 34 -13.23 -13.38 3.80
N PRO A 35 -13.85 -14.25 3.01
CA PRO A 35 -13.52 -15.67 2.99
C PRO A 35 -12.05 -15.96 2.66
N SER A 36 -11.40 -15.08 1.92
CA SER A 36 -10.00 -15.23 1.47
C SER A 36 -8.98 -14.51 2.33
N GLY A 37 -9.37 -13.62 3.27
CA GLY A 37 -8.43 -12.83 4.07
C GLY A 37 -9.05 -11.66 4.82
N LEU A 38 -8.20 -10.75 5.31
CA LEU A 38 -8.57 -9.55 6.05
C LEU A 38 -8.14 -8.29 5.33
N ALA A 39 -9.04 -7.31 5.23
CA ALA A 39 -8.68 -5.93 4.88
C ALA A 39 -8.45 -5.13 6.17
N LEU A 40 -7.27 -4.50 6.27
CA LEU A 40 -6.84 -3.70 7.41
C LEU A 40 -6.82 -2.24 7.00
N ASP A 41 -7.85 -1.47 7.33
CA ASP A 41 -7.93 -0.04 7.07
C ASP A 41 -7.17 0.72 8.15
N THR A 42 -6.06 1.34 7.78
CA THR A 42 -5.18 2.05 8.71
C THR A 42 -5.24 3.55 8.53
N VAL A 43 -4.87 4.27 9.59
CA VAL A 43 -4.62 5.70 9.57
C VAL A 43 -3.34 6.01 10.33
N VAL A 44 -2.52 6.90 9.78
CA VAL A 44 -1.42 7.54 10.51
C VAL A 44 -1.66 9.03 10.54
N LEU A 45 -1.50 9.61 11.71
CA LEU A 45 -1.55 11.05 11.92
C LEU A 45 -0.22 11.49 12.50
N ALA A 46 0.37 12.56 11.94
CA ALA A 46 1.56 13.19 12.50
C ALA A 46 1.35 14.71 12.57
N ARG A 47 2.06 15.36 13.52
CA ARG A 47 2.01 16.80 13.78
C ARG A 47 3.39 17.43 13.68
N ASP A 48 3.43 18.73 13.45
CA ASP A 48 4.61 19.59 13.51
C ASP A 48 5.78 19.07 12.67
N ILE A 49 6.95 18.92 13.26
CA ILE A 49 8.17 18.46 12.56
C ILE A 49 8.03 17.05 11.98
N HIS A 50 7.25 16.20 12.63
CA HIS A 50 6.95 14.84 12.18
C HIS A 50 6.02 14.86 10.98
N ALA A 51 5.06 15.78 10.91
CA ALA A 51 4.21 16.00 9.74
C ALA A 51 5.04 16.44 8.52
N GLN A 52 5.97 17.36 8.71
CA GLN A 52 6.88 17.80 7.65
C GLN A 52 7.81 16.67 7.18
N ALA A 53 8.32 15.86 8.12
CA ALA A 53 9.15 14.69 7.79
C ALA A 53 8.34 13.68 6.96
N ALA A 54 7.12 13.35 7.38
CA ALA A 54 6.22 12.44 6.67
C ALA A 54 5.87 12.95 5.26
N GLY A 55 5.50 14.24 5.13
CA GLY A 55 5.19 14.87 3.85
C GLY A 55 6.37 14.84 2.87
N ARG A 56 7.58 15.18 3.33
CA ARG A 56 8.80 15.10 2.49
C ARG A 56 9.06 13.68 2.00
N ARG A 57 8.90 12.68 2.87
CA ARG A 57 9.09 11.28 2.53
C ARG A 57 8.07 10.77 1.52
N GLU A 58 6.81 11.13 1.70
CA GLU A 58 5.75 10.76 0.75
C GLU A 58 5.97 11.38 -0.63
N HIS A 59 6.39 12.66 -0.69
CA HIS A 59 6.74 13.31 -1.95
C HIS A 59 7.92 12.62 -2.65
N ALA A 60 8.97 12.29 -1.89
CA ALA A 60 10.13 11.57 -2.44
C ALA A 60 9.74 10.18 -2.96
N ALA A 61 8.95 9.43 -2.18
CA ALA A 61 8.46 8.10 -2.57
C ALA A 61 7.54 8.14 -3.81
N THR A 62 6.73 9.20 -3.94
CA THR A 62 5.86 9.40 -5.11
C THR A 62 6.67 9.76 -6.35
N ALA A 63 7.65 10.65 -6.22
CA ALA A 63 8.55 11.00 -7.31
C ALA A 63 9.33 9.78 -7.81
N GLN A 64 9.79 8.94 -6.90
CA GLN A 64 10.50 7.71 -7.25
C GLN A 64 9.61 6.69 -7.98
N ARG A 65 8.35 6.49 -7.53
CA ARG A 65 7.40 5.62 -8.23
C ARG A 65 7.19 6.09 -9.67
N ARG A 66 6.93 7.37 -9.87
CA ARG A 66 6.76 7.96 -11.21
C ARG A 66 8.00 7.78 -12.08
N ALA A 67 9.19 7.94 -11.50
CA ALA A 67 10.43 7.71 -12.21
C ALA A 67 10.64 6.23 -12.60
N ALA A 68 10.27 5.30 -11.71
CA ALA A 68 10.32 3.86 -11.99
C ALA A 68 9.32 3.45 -13.08
N GLU A 69 8.08 3.96 -13.03
CA GLU A 69 7.05 3.75 -14.06
C GLU A 69 7.50 4.30 -15.42
N ALA A 70 8.06 5.52 -15.45
CA ALA A 70 8.60 6.11 -16.66
C ALA A 70 9.77 5.29 -17.24
N ALA A 71 10.66 4.78 -16.37
CA ALA A 71 11.74 3.90 -16.78
C ALA A 71 11.24 2.58 -17.38
N GLN A 72 10.20 1.98 -16.79
CA GLN A 72 9.59 0.77 -17.33
C GLN A 72 8.94 1.01 -18.71
N GLN A 73 8.21 2.12 -18.87
CA GLN A 73 7.62 2.48 -20.16
C GLN A 73 8.69 2.69 -21.24
N LEU A 74 9.85 3.24 -20.86
CA LEU A 74 10.98 3.41 -21.77
C LEU A 74 11.62 2.07 -22.16
N ASP A 75 11.78 1.15 -21.21
CA ASP A 75 12.29 -0.21 -21.48
C ASP A 75 11.34 -0.98 -22.43
N GLU A 76 10.01 -0.86 -22.22
CA GLU A 76 9.00 -1.44 -23.10
C GLU A 76 9.00 -0.82 -24.50
N ALA A 77 9.14 0.50 -24.60
CA ALA A 77 9.26 1.20 -25.87
C ALA A 77 10.55 0.83 -26.61
N ALA A 78 11.67 0.64 -25.89
CA ALA A 78 12.93 0.18 -26.47
C ALA A 78 12.82 -1.26 -27.01
N ALA A 79 12.16 -2.17 -26.28
CA ALA A 79 11.93 -3.53 -26.72
C ALA A 79 11.05 -3.60 -27.98
N GLN A 80 10.02 -2.75 -28.06
CA GLN A 80 9.16 -2.64 -29.26
C GLN A 80 9.94 -2.09 -30.47
N TYR A 81 10.87 -1.14 -30.23
CA TYR A 81 11.74 -0.60 -31.30
C TYR A 81 12.69 -1.66 -31.84
N ASP A 82 13.28 -2.47 -30.96
CA ASP A 82 14.23 -3.54 -31.35
C ASP A 82 13.56 -4.68 -32.13
N SER A 83 12.25 -4.91 -31.90
CA SER A 83 11.44 -5.90 -32.61
C SER A 83 10.82 -5.36 -33.90
N GLY A 84 10.97 -4.06 -34.22
CA GLY A 84 10.43 -3.41 -35.40
C GLY A 84 11.19 -3.76 -36.70
N THR A 85 10.50 -3.64 -37.86
CA THR A 85 11.09 -3.84 -39.19
C THR A 85 12.15 -2.79 -39.51
N GLU A 86 13.17 -3.14 -40.32
CA GLU A 86 14.27 -2.26 -40.73
C GLU A 86 13.79 -0.89 -41.29
N ALA A 87 12.65 -0.86 -41.98
CA ALA A 87 12.04 0.36 -42.50
C ALA A 87 11.58 1.37 -41.41
N GLN A 88 11.35 0.90 -40.18
CA GLN A 88 11.00 1.75 -39.03
C GLN A 88 12.24 2.29 -38.28
N ARG A 89 13.43 1.73 -38.55
CA ARG A 89 14.70 2.07 -37.88
C ARG A 89 15.45 3.23 -38.52
N ASP A 90 15.23 3.49 -39.83
CA ASP A 90 16.06 4.40 -40.64
C ASP A 90 15.51 5.83 -40.81
N GLY A 91 14.43 6.21 -40.10
CA GLY A 91 13.90 7.57 -40.21
C GLY A 91 14.52 8.56 -39.20
N PRO A 92 14.58 9.88 -39.53
CA PRO A 92 15.12 10.91 -38.60
C PRO A 92 14.40 10.90 -37.23
N ALA A 93 13.12 10.61 -37.20
CA ALA A 93 12.35 10.43 -35.96
C ALA A 93 12.76 9.20 -35.13
N ALA A 94 13.47 8.24 -35.72
CA ALA A 94 14.01 7.08 -35.03
C ALA A 94 15.32 7.41 -34.32
N ALA A 95 16.17 8.25 -34.91
CA ALA A 95 17.39 8.74 -34.26
C ALA A 95 17.11 9.60 -33.04
N ASP A 96 16.10 10.48 -33.11
CA ASP A 96 15.66 11.29 -31.96
C ASP A 96 15.11 10.46 -30.82
N ARG A 97 14.31 9.43 -31.13
CA ARG A 97 13.80 8.47 -30.14
C ARG A 97 14.92 7.67 -29.49
N HIS A 98 15.90 7.20 -30.27
CA HIS A 98 17.05 6.48 -29.75
C HIS A 98 17.92 7.35 -28.84
N HIS A 99 18.09 8.64 -29.18
CA HIS A 99 18.81 9.59 -28.34
C HIS A 99 18.09 9.87 -27.03
N ALA A 100 16.76 10.08 -27.07
CA ALA A 100 15.92 10.26 -25.87
C ALA A 100 15.93 9.03 -24.96
N LEU A 101 15.87 7.83 -25.53
CA LEU A 101 15.99 6.57 -24.78
C LEU A 101 17.35 6.42 -24.09
N LYS A 102 18.44 6.74 -24.80
CA LYS A 102 19.80 6.73 -24.21
C LYS A 102 19.93 7.71 -23.06
N GLN A 103 19.38 8.91 -23.20
CA GLN A 103 19.43 9.94 -22.17
C GLN A 103 18.64 9.53 -20.93
N ALA A 104 17.45 8.99 -21.11
CA ALA A 104 16.63 8.47 -20.02
C ALA A 104 17.28 7.27 -19.29
N MET A 105 17.96 6.36 -20.01
CA MET A 105 18.74 5.27 -19.41
C MET A 105 19.94 5.76 -18.58
N ILE A 106 20.56 6.88 -18.96
CA ILE A 106 21.63 7.50 -18.20
C ILE A 106 21.08 8.12 -16.91
N GLU A 107 19.96 8.84 -16.99
CA GLU A 107 19.29 9.45 -15.85
C GLU A 107 18.82 8.40 -14.83
N ARG A 108 18.33 7.25 -15.29
CA ARG A 108 17.96 6.09 -14.43
C ARG A 108 19.11 5.63 -13.54
N ARG A 109 20.36 5.70 -14.01
CA ARG A 109 21.55 5.24 -13.28
C ARG A 109 21.86 6.09 -12.04
N TYR A 110 21.31 7.31 -11.99
CA TYR A 110 21.50 8.27 -10.89
C TYR A 110 20.28 8.36 -9.94
N LEU A 111 19.22 7.57 -10.15
CA LEU A 111 18.10 7.55 -9.21
C LEU A 111 18.57 6.90 -7.89
N PRO A 112 18.42 7.62 -6.75
CA PRO A 112 18.79 7.05 -5.48
C PRO A 112 17.92 5.82 -5.17
N SER A 113 18.56 4.73 -4.77
CA SER A 113 17.86 3.58 -4.21
C SER A 113 17.36 3.95 -2.81
N PHE A 114 16.06 4.21 -2.67
CA PHE A 114 15.47 4.38 -1.35
C PHE A 114 15.22 3.02 -0.72
N ASP A 115 15.69 2.87 0.50
CA ASP A 115 15.47 1.68 1.30
C ASP A 115 13.97 1.54 1.65
N ARG A 116 13.50 0.30 1.83
CA ARG A 116 12.11 0.00 2.25
C ARG A 116 11.70 0.65 3.59
N GLY A 117 12.68 1.22 4.34
CA GLY A 117 12.48 1.93 5.61
C GLY A 117 11.77 3.29 5.50
N ASP A 118 11.66 3.88 4.30
CA ASP A 118 11.15 5.25 4.10
C ASP A 118 9.63 5.42 4.23
N ARG A 119 8.88 4.35 4.56
CA ARG A 119 7.42 4.34 4.66
C ARG A 119 6.94 3.68 5.93
N LEU A 120 5.67 3.96 6.26
CA LEU A 120 4.95 3.15 7.23
C LEU A 120 5.05 1.68 6.84
N ARG A 121 5.57 0.88 7.74
CA ARG A 121 5.63 -0.57 7.61
C ARG A 121 4.58 -1.18 8.52
N LEU A 122 3.70 -1.98 7.95
CA LEU A 122 2.77 -2.83 8.68
C LEU A 122 3.10 -4.29 8.37
N GLY A 123 3.21 -5.09 9.38
CA GLY A 123 3.50 -6.52 9.25
C GLY A 123 2.71 -7.35 10.24
N VAL A 124 2.78 -8.65 10.04
CA VAL A 124 2.19 -9.65 10.92
C VAL A 124 3.28 -10.58 11.39
N ALA A 125 3.38 -10.80 12.70
CA ALA A 125 4.24 -11.82 13.25
C ALA A 125 3.69 -13.22 12.91
N THR A 126 4.54 -14.06 12.34
CA THR A 126 4.20 -15.44 12.05
C THR A 126 4.48 -16.34 13.26
N PRO A 127 3.86 -17.52 13.38
CA PRO A 127 4.18 -18.48 14.45
C PRO A 127 5.65 -18.90 14.50
N ALA A 128 6.39 -18.76 13.39
CA ALA A 128 7.83 -19.03 13.32
C ALA A 128 8.69 -17.87 13.86
N GLY A 129 8.10 -16.81 14.40
CA GLY A 129 8.80 -15.64 14.94
C GLY A 129 9.34 -14.69 13.86
N GLN A 130 8.91 -14.83 12.62
CA GLN A 130 9.27 -13.94 11.51
C GLN A 130 8.17 -12.90 11.30
N THR A 131 8.54 -11.74 10.77
CA THR A 131 7.57 -10.72 10.37
C THR A 131 7.28 -10.83 8.88
N GLN A 132 6.03 -11.06 8.53
CA GLN A 132 5.54 -10.91 7.16
C GLN A 132 5.10 -9.45 6.97
N TRP A 133 5.86 -8.68 6.18
CA TRP A 133 5.50 -7.32 5.84
C TRP A 133 4.42 -7.30 4.77
N LEU A 134 3.42 -6.43 4.97
CA LEU A 134 2.27 -6.27 4.09
C LEU A 134 2.49 -5.10 3.14
N ASP A 135 2.05 -5.26 1.90
CA ASP A 135 1.98 -4.16 0.93
C ASP A 135 0.58 -3.55 0.96
N ALA A 136 0.52 -2.21 0.96
CA ALA A 136 -0.75 -1.51 0.83
C ALA A 136 -1.29 -1.67 -0.60
N TYR A 137 -2.53 -2.09 -0.76
CA TYR A 137 -3.18 -2.15 -2.07
C TYR A 137 -3.92 -0.86 -2.43
N GLY A 138 -4.12 0.04 -1.48
CA GLY A 138 -4.64 1.38 -1.67
C GLY A 138 -4.13 2.32 -0.59
N SER A 139 -3.76 3.55 -0.97
CA SER A 139 -3.37 4.57 0.00
C SER A 139 -3.68 5.97 -0.50
N THR A 140 -4.05 6.85 0.42
CA THR A 140 -4.18 8.29 0.20
C THR A 140 -3.46 9.04 1.31
N SER A 141 -2.80 10.14 0.96
CA SER A 141 -2.14 10.99 1.94
C SER A 141 -2.51 12.45 1.74
N SER A 142 -2.52 13.20 2.81
CA SER A 142 -2.65 14.65 2.82
C SER A 142 -1.65 15.26 3.78
N ALA A 143 -1.02 16.36 3.40
CA ALA A 143 -0.03 17.07 4.20
C ALA A 143 -0.33 18.57 4.18
N THR A 144 -0.26 19.20 5.36
CA THR A 144 -0.16 20.63 5.54
C THR A 144 1.18 20.93 6.24
N GLU A 145 1.46 22.17 6.56
CA GLU A 145 2.70 22.56 7.24
C GLU A 145 2.85 21.90 8.62
N ASP A 146 1.75 21.73 9.35
CA ASP A 146 1.68 21.27 10.74
C ASP A 146 1.00 19.91 10.93
N ARG A 147 0.44 19.32 9.86
CA ARG A 147 -0.33 18.07 9.93
C ARG A 147 -0.07 17.18 8.73
N TYR A 148 0.04 15.90 9.01
CA TYR A 148 0.10 14.84 7.99
C TYR A 148 -0.94 13.76 8.34
N ARG A 149 -1.59 13.23 7.31
CA ARG A 149 -2.51 12.11 7.40
C ARG A 149 -2.23 11.13 6.26
N LEU A 150 -2.05 9.88 6.60
CA LEU A 150 -1.99 8.75 5.67
C LEU A 150 -3.14 7.81 5.99
N GLU A 151 -3.92 7.44 5.00
CA GLU A 151 -4.87 6.33 5.06
C GLU A 151 -4.37 5.26 4.10
N ALA A 152 -4.31 4.02 4.56
CA ALA A 152 -3.87 2.91 3.73
C ALA A 152 -4.66 1.66 4.08
N THR A 153 -4.93 0.84 3.08
CA THR A 153 -5.55 -0.46 3.25
C THR A 153 -4.59 -1.55 2.88
N TYR A 154 -4.40 -2.50 3.78
CA TYR A 154 -3.54 -3.66 3.61
C TYR A 154 -4.39 -4.91 3.49
N TRP A 155 -3.89 -5.87 2.72
CA TRP A 155 -4.52 -7.16 2.56
C TRP A 155 -3.67 -8.25 3.21
N LEU A 156 -4.27 -8.96 4.15
CA LEU A 156 -3.67 -10.11 4.82
C LEU A 156 -4.36 -11.39 4.39
N MET A 157 -3.59 -12.35 3.88
CA MET A 157 -4.07 -13.68 3.54
C MET A 157 -3.01 -14.75 3.86
N PRO A 158 -3.41 -15.98 4.19
CA PRO A 158 -4.79 -16.41 4.43
C PRO A 158 -5.36 -15.86 5.75
N LEU A 159 -6.63 -16.15 6.04
CA LEU A 159 -7.23 -15.87 7.35
C LEU A 159 -6.43 -16.56 8.46
N PRO A 160 -6.15 -15.88 9.59
CA PRO A 160 -5.60 -16.52 10.78
C PRO A 160 -6.54 -17.61 11.31
N VAL A 161 -6.02 -18.83 11.46
CA VAL A 161 -6.84 -20.01 11.80
C VAL A 161 -7.41 -19.93 13.22
N ASP A 162 -6.64 -19.40 14.15
CA ASP A 162 -6.99 -19.22 15.56
C ASP A 162 -7.60 -17.85 15.88
N GLY A 163 -7.72 -16.99 14.87
CA GLY A 163 -8.18 -15.62 15.03
C GLY A 163 -7.18 -14.70 15.76
N LEU A 164 -6.01 -15.20 16.14
CA LEU A 164 -4.97 -14.39 16.77
C LEU A 164 -4.17 -13.65 15.69
N LEU A 165 -4.02 -12.35 15.87
CA LEU A 165 -3.29 -11.48 14.96
C LEU A 165 -2.30 -10.62 15.75
N SER A 166 -1.01 -10.82 15.52
CA SER A 166 0.08 -10.02 16.10
C SER A 166 0.58 -9.04 15.05
N LEU A 167 0.18 -7.78 15.17
CA LEU A 167 0.47 -6.72 14.24
C LEU A 167 1.75 -5.99 14.65
N ILE A 168 2.65 -5.77 13.69
CA ILE A 168 3.87 -4.99 13.86
C ILE A 168 3.76 -3.74 13.02
N CYS A 169 3.98 -2.58 13.64
CA CYS A 169 3.92 -1.27 13.00
C CYS A 169 5.20 -0.49 13.28
N SER A 170 5.76 0.17 12.24
CA SER A 170 7.01 0.90 12.38
C SER A 170 7.13 2.01 11.34
N TRP A 171 7.54 3.21 11.78
CA TRP A 171 7.98 4.31 10.91
C TRP A 171 8.98 5.20 11.67
N PRO A 172 10.20 4.70 11.96
CA PRO A 172 11.17 5.37 12.84
C PRO A 172 11.53 6.78 12.36
N GLU A 173 11.63 6.99 11.04
CA GLU A 173 12.01 8.27 10.45
C GLU A 173 10.98 9.38 10.68
N VAL A 174 9.76 9.01 11.04
CA VAL A 174 8.68 9.94 11.39
C VAL A 174 8.41 9.94 12.89
N GLY A 175 9.25 9.26 13.68
CA GLY A 175 9.13 9.20 15.14
C GLY A 175 8.17 8.15 15.67
N LEU A 176 7.80 7.15 14.85
CA LEU A 176 7.01 6.00 15.29
C LEU A 176 7.92 4.78 15.39
N PRO A 177 8.39 4.41 16.60
CA PRO A 177 9.22 3.22 16.80
C PRO A 177 8.45 1.97 16.43
N GLU A 178 9.19 0.87 16.26
CA GLU A 178 8.56 -0.43 16.05
C GLU A 178 7.76 -0.85 17.28
N THR A 179 6.51 -1.21 17.06
CA THR A 179 5.57 -1.66 18.10
C THR A 179 4.89 -2.94 17.65
N GLN A 180 4.56 -3.80 18.60
CA GLN A 180 3.76 -4.99 18.39
C GLN A 180 2.45 -4.88 19.18
N THR A 181 1.35 -5.24 18.54
CA THR A 181 0.01 -5.22 19.14
C THR A 181 -0.71 -6.52 18.81
N ASP A 182 -1.10 -7.25 19.83
CA ASP A 182 -1.81 -8.51 19.70
C ASP A 182 -3.32 -8.27 19.81
N ILE A 183 -4.08 -8.91 18.93
CA ILE A 183 -5.54 -8.86 18.94
C ILE A 183 -6.11 -10.25 18.66
N LEU A 184 -7.14 -10.61 19.42
CA LEU A 184 -7.95 -11.80 19.17
C LEU A 184 -9.23 -11.38 18.44
N LEU A 185 -9.47 -12.01 17.29
CA LEU A 185 -10.68 -11.87 16.48
C LEU A 185 -11.52 -13.15 16.66
N PRO A 186 -12.47 -13.16 17.61
CA PRO A 186 -13.24 -14.36 17.90
C PRO A 186 -14.13 -14.73 16.71
N ASP A 187 -14.33 -16.01 16.52
CA ASP A 187 -15.21 -16.59 15.49
C ASP A 187 -14.91 -16.12 14.07
N LEU A 188 -13.63 -15.77 13.80
CA LEU A 188 -13.21 -15.12 12.55
C LEU A 188 -13.65 -15.87 11.30
N ALA A 189 -13.51 -17.21 11.28
CA ALA A 189 -13.91 -18.00 10.12
C ALA A 189 -15.44 -17.98 9.89
N VAL A 190 -16.23 -17.99 10.96
CA VAL A 190 -17.69 -17.87 10.91
C VAL A 190 -18.07 -16.50 10.38
N ARG A 191 -17.48 -15.46 10.96
CA ARG A 191 -17.74 -14.06 10.53
C ARG A 191 -17.32 -13.83 9.07
N ALA A 192 -16.22 -14.39 8.63
CA ALA A 192 -15.77 -14.29 7.25
C ALA A 192 -16.74 -14.98 6.27
N ALA A 193 -17.46 -16.00 6.70
CA ALA A 193 -18.47 -16.68 5.89
C ALA A 193 -19.79 -15.88 5.78
N GLU A 194 -20.03 -14.88 6.63
CA GLU A 194 -21.20 -14.00 6.61
C GLU A 194 -21.11 -12.89 5.54
N THR A 195 -20.13 -12.94 4.65
CA THR A 195 -19.98 -11.97 3.55
C THR A 195 -21.11 -12.08 2.54
N PHE A 196 -21.49 -10.94 1.97
CA PHE A 196 -22.57 -10.85 0.99
C PHE A 196 -22.01 -10.48 -0.37
N ARG A 197 -22.60 -11.01 -1.45
CA ARG A 197 -22.37 -10.47 -2.78
C ARG A 197 -23.21 -9.23 -2.98
N ILE A 198 -22.62 -8.17 -3.52
CA ILE A 198 -23.31 -6.88 -3.74
C ILE A 198 -24.55 -7.08 -4.62
N TRP A 199 -24.47 -7.94 -5.62
CA TRP A 199 -25.55 -8.21 -6.57
C TRP A 199 -26.71 -9.03 -5.98
N ASP A 200 -26.50 -9.71 -4.85
CA ASP A 200 -27.53 -10.49 -4.17
C ASP A 200 -28.36 -9.64 -3.18
N LEU A 201 -27.95 -8.39 -2.95
CA LEU A 201 -28.66 -7.46 -2.09
C LEU A 201 -29.86 -6.88 -2.83
N GLN A 202 -31.07 -7.12 -2.33
CA GLN A 202 -32.26 -6.46 -2.84
C GLN A 202 -32.23 -4.96 -2.57
N ALA A 203 -32.58 -4.15 -3.57
CA ALA A 203 -32.70 -2.71 -3.40
C ALA A 203 -33.79 -2.42 -2.35
N PRO A 204 -33.55 -1.59 -1.33
CA PRO A 204 -34.58 -1.21 -0.38
C PRO A 204 -35.71 -0.49 -1.13
N GLY A 205 -36.92 -1.07 -1.14
CA GLY A 205 -38.13 -0.40 -1.65
C GLY A 205 -38.70 -0.91 -3.00
N ALA A 206 -38.36 -2.13 -3.44
CA ALA A 206 -38.96 -2.70 -4.64
C ALA A 206 -40.41 -3.25 -4.42
N ASP A 207 -40.90 -3.25 -3.17
CA ASP A 207 -42.27 -3.65 -2.80
C ASP A 207 -43.04 -2.39 -2.36
N GLY A 208 -43.53 -1.67 -3.33
CA GLY A 208 -44.43 -0.53 -3.13
C GLY A 208 -45.56 -0.51 -4.17
#